data_a917cba6775627435eb719524c8fec77
#
_entry.id   a917cba6775627435eb719524c8fec77
#
_cell.length_a   1.000
_cell.length_b   1.000
_cell.length_c   1.000
_cell.angle_alpha   90.00
_cell.angle_beta   90.00
_cell.angle_gamma   90.00
#
_symmetry.space_group_name_H-M   'P 1'
#
loop_
_entity.id
_entity.type
_entity.pdbx_description
1 polymer ?
#
loop_
_entity_poly.entity_id
_entity_poly.type
_entity_poly.pdbx_seq_one_letter_code
_entity_poly.pdbx_strand_id
1 'polypeptide(L)'
;MRDEFNTKQLNPINNTTLFFFLNRTCFNGLYRVNKAGLFNVPFGKYETPTICDAATIYADSEVLQNVEILTGDYQQTLPWAEGNTLFYFDPPYRPLSNTSSFNDYAKEAFNDLAQQRLKDFCDQVEHAGYKFMLSNSDCFNSPTK
;
A
#
# COMPACT_ATOMS: atom_id res chain seq x y z
N MET A 1 0.13 21.20 11.26
CA MET A 1 -0.42 19.98 10.63
C MET A 1 0.64 18.93 10.31
N ARG A 2 1.62 19.16 9.38
CA ARG A 2 2.64 18.14 9.07
C ARG A 2 3.49 17.79 10.29
N ASP A 3 3.97 18.78 11.01
CA ASP A 3 4.80 18.57 12.19
C ASP A 3 4.00 17.86 13.30
N GLU A 4 2.73 18.23 13.47
CA GLU A 4 1.80 17.58 14.37
C GLU A 4 1.55 16.10 13.99
N PHE A 5 1.28 15.80 12.71
CA PHE A 5 1.18 14.43 12.20
C PHE A 5 2.46 13.63 12.51
N ASN A 6 3.61 14.25 12.34
CA ASN A 6 4.91 13.64 12.59
C ASN A 6 5.22 13.39 14.06
N THR A 7 4.48 13.94 15.01
CA THR A 7 4.67 13.63 16.45
C THR A 7 4.31 12.18 16.79
N LYS A 8 3.43 11.56 15.99
CA LYS A 8 2.87 10.21 16.21
C LYS A 8 2.15 10.06 17.57
N GLN A 9 1.69 11.17 18.14
CA GLN A 9 1.03 11.22 19.46
C GLN A 9 -0.47 11.52 19.35
N LEU A 10 -1.02 11.48 18.16
CA LEU A 10 -2.42 11.77 17.88
C LEU A 10 -3.31 10.56 18.18
N ASN A 11 -4.52 10.82 18.62
CA ASN A 11 -5.55 9.79 18.63
C ASN A 11 -5.88 9.35 17.16
N PRO A 12 -6.47 8.16 16.96
CA PRO A 12 -6.72 7.62 15.61
C PRO A 12 -7.52 8.56 14.71
N ILE A 13 -8.53 9.26 15.22
CA ILE A 13 -9.38 10.17 14.44
C ILE A 13 -8.55 11.36 13.94
N ASN A 14 -7.83 12.03 14.82
CA ASN A 14 -6.99 13.17 14.44
C ASN A 14 -5.86 12.75 13.48
N ASN A 15 -5.26 11.60 13.72
CA ASN A 15 -4.24 11.06 12.84
C ASN A 15 -4.78 10.82 11.43
N THR A 16 -5.94 10.19 11.31
CA THR A 16 -6.63 9.94 10.03
C THR A 16 -7.00 11.26 9.35
N THR A 17 -7.57 12.21 10.10
CA THR A 17 -7.93 13.54 9.56
C THR A 17 -6.71 14.26 8.98
N LEU A 18 -5.60 14.28 9.70
CA LEU A 18 -4.36 14.90 9.22
C LEU A 18 -3.75 14.13 8.04
N PHE A 19 -3.83 12.81 8.04
CA PHE A 19 -3.41 11.99 6.91
C PHE A 19 -4.18 12.37 5.63
N PHE A 20 -5.52 12.42 5.69
CA PHE A 20 -6.35 12.84 4.56
C PHE A 20 -5.98 14.24 4.08
N PHE A 21 -5.88 15.20 5.00
CA PHE A 21 -5.48 16.57 4.68
C PHE A 21 -4.14 16.63 3.97
N LEU A 22 -3.12 15.98 4.53
CA LEU A 22 -1.77 15.96 3.97
C LEU A 22 -1.74 15.28 2.59
N ASN A 23 -2.42 14.16 2.43
CA ASN A 23 -2.49 13.46 1.16
C ASN A 23 -3.17 14.31 0.07
N ARG A 24 -4.25 15.00 0.39
CA ARG A 24 -4.99 15.87 -0.55
C ARG A 24 -4.29 17.18 -0.87
N THR A 25 -3.36 17.62 -0.05
CA THR A 25 -2.65 18.91 -0.21
C THR A 25 -1.18 18.78 -0.57
N CYS A 26 -0.60 17.59 -0.47
CA CYS A 26 0.79 17.35 -0.84
C CYS A 26 0.97 17.13 -2.36
N PHE A 27 2.21 17.19 -2.80
CA PHE A 27 2.55 16.99 -4.21
C PHE A 27 2.11 15.60 -4.71
N ASN A 28 1.27 15.58 -5.73
CA ASN A 28 0.71 14.38 -6.40
C ASN A 28 0.03 13.37 -5.46
N GLY A 29 -0.48 13.79 -4.31
CA GLY A 29 -1.14 12.87 -3.36
C GLY A 29 -0.22 11.76 -2.83
N LEU A 30 1.10 11.95 -2.87
CA LEU A 30 2.06 10.94 -2.48
C LEU A 30 2.09 10.74 -0.96
N TYR A 31 2.24 9.51 -0.53
CA TYR A 31 2.66 9.21 0.85
C TYR A 31 4.12 8.78 0.83
N ARG A 32 4.97 9.54 1.51
CA ARG A 32 6.40 9.22 1.65
C ARG A 32 6.91 9.67 3.00
N VAL A 33 7.76 8.86 3.60
CA VAL A 33 8.47 9.17 4.84
C VAL A 33 9.98 9.19 4.62
N ASN A 34 10.69 9.93 5.43
CA ASN A 34 12.16 9.92 5.48
C ASN A 34 12.69 8.74 6.32
N LYS A 35 14.03 8.65 6.47
CA LYS A 35 14.69 7.60 7.28
C LYS A 35 14.24 7.55 8.75
N ALA A 36 13.77 8.65 9.30
CA ALA A 36 13.20 8.72 10.64
C ALA A 36 11.71 8.33 10.71
N GLY A 37 11.11 7.89 9.56
CA GLY A 37 9.70 7.55 9.47
C GLY A 37 8.77 8.76 9.56
N LEU A 38 9.25 9.97 9.22
CA LEU A 38 8.47 11.21 9.24
C LEU A 38 8.00 11.56 7.81
N PHE A 39 6.71 11.93 7.70
CA PHE A 39 6.13 12.40 6.44
C PHE A 39 6.89 13.62 5.91
N ASN A 40 7.36 13.54 4.67
CA ASN A 40 8.25 14.55 4.10
C ASN A 40 7.89 14.98 2.66
N VAL A 41 6.68 14.69 2.19
CA VAL A 41 6.24 15.16 0.86
C VAL A 41 6.01 16.67 0.90
N PRO A 42 6.49 17.43 -0.10
CA PRO A 42 6.26 18.87 -0.17
C PRO A 42 4.79 19.20 -0.45
N PHE A 43 4.40 20.43 -0.15
CA PHE A 43 3.08 20.95 -0.46
C PHE A 43 2.85 21.03 -2.00
N GLY A 44 1.67 20.61 -2.46
CA GLY A 44 1.36 20.47 -3.88
C GLY A 44 0.95 21.75 -4.59
N LYS A 45 0.74 22.87 -3.86
CA LYS A 45 0.35 24.17 -4.40
C LYS A 45 -0.96 24.16 -5.19
N TYR A 46 -1.90 23.31 -4.81
CA TYR A 46 -3.25 23.32 -5.42
C TYR A 46 -4.02 24.55 -4.96
N GLU A 47 -4.73 25.22 -5.88
CA GLU A 47 -5.51 26.42 -5.56
C GLU A 47 -6.78 26.06 -4.77
N THR A 48 -7.48 25.00 -5.18
CA THR A 48 -8.75 24.57 -4.57
C THR A 48 -8.81 23.04 -4.41
N PRO A 49 -8.01 22.45 -3.51
CA PRO A 49 -8.02 21.00 -3.33
C PRO A 49 -9.32 20.55 -2.66
N THR A 50 -9.98 19.53 -3.20
CA THR A 50 -11.06 18.84 -2.51
C THR A 50 -10.47 17.97 -1.41
N ILE A 51 -10.52 18.46 -0.16
CA ILE A 51 -9.92 17.76 0.99
C ILE A 51 -10.84 16.67 1.50
N CYS A 52 -12.15 16.98 1.62
CA CYS A 52 -13.16 16.07 2.16
C CYS A 52 -14.30 15.92 1.15
N ASP A 53 -14.40 14.74 0.55
CA ASP A 53 -15.59 14.29 -0.17
C ASP A 53 -16.40 13.42 0.78
N ALA A 54 -17.28 14.06 1.54
CA ALA A 54 -18.06 13.37 2.58
C ALA A 54 -18.97 12.28 1.98
N ALA A 55 -19.52 12.50 0.80
CA ALA A 55 -20.41 11.53 0.16
C ALA A 55 -19.67 10.24 -0.17
N THR A 56 -18.50 10.34 -0.79
CA THR A 56 -17.63 9.18 -1.08
C THR A 56 -17.17 8.49 0.20
N ILE A 57 -16.73 9.25 1.21
CA ILE A 57 -16.26 8.67 2.48
C ILE A 57 -17.36 7.89 3.19
N TYR A 58 -18.61 8.38 3.20
CA TYR A 58 -19.73 7.65 3.78
C TYR A 58 -20.07 6.38 2.99
N ALA A 59 -20.10 6.46 1.65
CA ALA A 59 -20.36 5.30 0.81
C ALA A 59 -19.27 4.21 0.99
N ASP A 60 -18.01 4.59 1.01
CA ASP A 60 -16.88 3.68 1.27
C ASP A 60 -16.98 3.07 2.68
N SER A 61 -17.35 3.88 3.68
CA SER A 61 -17.55 3.39 5.06
C SER A 61 -18.65 2.33 5.14
N GLU A 62 -19.76 2.49 4.41
CA GLU A 62 -20.84 1.49 4.37
C GLU A 62 -20.35 0.17 3.75
N VAL A 63 -19.61 0.23 2.66
CA VAL A 63 -19.03 -0.97 2.03
C VAL A 63 -18.06 -1.68 2.99
N LEU A 64 -17.21 -0.92 3.66
CA LEU A 64 -16.21 -1.45 4.59
C LEU A 64 -16.79 -2.09 5.85
N GLN A 65 -18.08 -1.87 6.18
CA GLN A 65 -18.74 -2.60 7.28
C GLN A 65 -18.84 -4.11 7.02
N ASN A 66 -18.75 -4.53 5.76
CA ASN A 66 -18.81 -5.94 5.35
C ASN A 66 -17.42 -6.52 5.05
N VAL A 67 -16.36 -5.80 5.41
CA VAL A 67 -14.97 -6.18 5.13
C VAL A 67 -14.21 -6.34 6.43
N GLU A 68 -13.47 -7.43 6.56
CA GLU A 68 -12.52 -7.58 7.64
C GLU A 68 -11.16 -7.01 7.23
N ILE A 69 -10.68 -6.01 7.97
CA ILE A 69 -9.40 -5.34 7.71
C ILE A 69 -8.37 -5.88 8.69
N LEU A 70 -7.39 -6.60 8.17
CA LEU A 70 -6.30 -7.17 8.95
C LEU A 70 -4.99 -6.42 8.70
N THR A 71 -4.16 -6.35 9.73
CA THR A 71 -2.80 -5.80 9.64
C THR A 71 -1.82 -6.89 10.02
N GLY A 72 -0.82 -7.13 9.18
CA GLY A 72 0.20 -8.14 9.46
C GLY A 72 0.77 -8.77 8.20
N ASP A 73 1.30 -9.97 8.36
CA ASP A 73 1.86 -10.75 7.27
C ASP A 73 0.76 -11.41 6.43
N TYR A 74 0.86 -11.32 5.10
CA TYR A 74 -0.13 -11.87 4.17
C TYR A 74 -0.30 -13.40 4.30
N GLN A 75 0.72 -14.13 4.75
CA GLN A 75 0.62 -15.58 4.95
C GLN A 75 -0.43 -15.98 6.01
N GLN A 76 -0.82 -15.04 6.88
CA GLN A 76 -1.88 -15.25 7.85
C GLN A 76 -3.28 -15.36 7.23
N THR A 77 -3.43 -15.02 5.95
CA THR A 77 -4.73 -15.03 5.27
C THR A 77 -5.17 -16.42 4.83
N LEU A 78 -4.26 -17.36 4.59
CA LEU A 78 -4.61 -18.70 4.10
C LEU A 78 -5.56 -19.49 5.05
N PRO A 79 -5.41 -19.47 6.38
CA PRO A 79 -6.34 -20.11 7.29
C PRO A 79 -7.76 -19.56 7.28
N TRP A 80 -7.97 -18.37 6.73
CA TRP A 80 -9.29 -17.72 6.60
C TRP A 80 -9.99 -18.06 5.29
N ALA A 81 -9.28 -18.75 4.40
CA ALA A 81 -9.83 -19.09 3.10
C ALA A 81 -10.85 -20.24 3.23
N GLU A 82 -12.01 -20.02 2.61
CA GLU A 82 -13.09 -21.03 2.56
C GLU A 82 -13.83 -20.97 1.21
N GLY A 83 -14.46 -22.06 0.85
CA GLY A 83 -15.31 -22.12 -0.35
C GLY A 83 -14.58 -21.70 -1.64
N ASN A 84 -15.12 -20.69 -2.31
CA ASN A 84 -14.60 -20.16 -3.57
C ASN A 84 -13.70 -18.92 -3.36
N THR A 85 -12.85 -18.92 -2.35
CA THR A 85 -11.94 -17.79 -2.08
C THR A 85 -11.01 -17.54 -3.27
N LEU A 86 -10.89 -16.24 -3.64
CA LEU A 86 -9.91 -15.72 -4.58
C LEU A 86 -8.92 -14.84 -3.83
N PHE A 87 -7.64 -15.12 -3.96
CA PHE A 87 -6.58 -14.25 -3.43
C PHE A 87 -6.16 -13.23 -4.49
N TYR A 88 -6.12 -11.94 -4.13
CA TYR A 88 -5.53 -10.90 -4.97
C TYR A 88 -4.31 -10.31 -4.26
N PHE A 89 -3.14 -10.45 -4.90
CA PHE A 89 -1.87 -9.94 -4.38
C PHE A 89 -1.43 -8.73 -5.17
N ASP A 90 -1.21 -7.62 -4.49
CA ASP A 90 -0.65 -6.39 -5.06
C ASP A 90 0.60 -5.95 -4.25
N PRO A 91 1.71 -6.69 -4.37
CA PRO A 91 2.94 -6.41 -3.64
C PRO A 91 3.64 -5.17 -4.19
N PRO A 92 4.60 -4.60 -3.47
CA PRO A 92 5.52 -3.63 -4.03
C PRO A 92 6.21 -4.20 -5.27
N TYR A 93 6.08 -3.50 -6.41
CA TYR A 93 6.58 -3.98 -7.69
C TYR A 93 8.10 -4.01 -7.73
N ARG A 94 8.66 -5.03 -8.42
CA ARG A 94 10.08 -5.08 -8.69
C ARG A 94 10.47 -3.91 -9.60
N PRO A 95 11.49 -3.08 -9.24
CA PRO A 95 11.96 -2.01 -10.09
C PRO A 95 12.50 -2.55 -11.43
N LEU A 96 12.04 -2.00 -12.56
CA LEU A 96 12.48 -2.39 -13.90
C LEU A 96 13.91 -1.92 -14.22
N SER A 97 14.46 -0.95 -13.50
CA SER A 97 15.82 -0.45 -13.66
C SER A 97 16.40 0.05 -12.33
N ASN A 98 17.73 0.10 -12.24
CA ASN A 98 18.43 0.64 -11.07
C ASN A 98 18.17 2.14 -10.83
N THR A 99 17.72 2.88 -11.85
CA THR A 99 17.39 4.30 -11.79
C THR A 99 15.91 4.57 -11.46
N SER A 100 15.03 3.58 -11.58
CA SER A 100 13.60 3.71 -11.25
C SER A 100 13.30 3.56 -9.77
N SER A 101 14.32 3.41 -8.94
CA SER A 101 14.16 3.28 -7.50
C SER A 101 13.90 4.62 -6.83
N PHE A 102 12.65 5.06 -6.85
CA PHE A 102 12.22 6.23 -6.08
C PHE A 102 12.24 6.01 -4.55
N ASN A 103 12.45 4.78 -4.08
CA ASN A 103 12.52 4.46 -2.66
C ASN A 103 13.52 3.33 -2.41
N ASP A 104 14.71 3.63 -1.97
CA ASP A 104 15.66 2.62 -1.43
C ASP A 104 15.04 1.79 -0.29
N TYR A 105 14.08 2.38 0.45
CA TYR A 105 13.28 1.69 1.47
C TYR A 105 12.38 0.57 0.93
N ALA A 106 11.79 0.76 -0.24
CA ALA A 106 10.96 -0.28 -0.85
C ALA A 106 11.81 -1.46 -1.36
N LYS A 107 13.05 -1.20 -1.78
CA LYS A 107 14.00 -2.24 -2.20
C LYS A 107 14.46 -3.13 -1.03
N GLU A 108 14.67 -2.55 0.15
CA GLU A 108 15.06 -3.32 1.33
C GLU A 108 13.86 -4.08 1.94
N ALA A 109 12.66 -3.49 1.87
CA ALA A 109 11.45 -4.07 2.47
C ALA A 109 10.86 -5.22 1.65
N PHE A 110 10.95 -5.19 0.30
CA PHE A 110 10.41 -6.23 -0.59
C PHE A 110 11.45 -6.64 -1.63
N ASN A 111 12.54 -7.24 -1.17
CA ASN A 111 13.68 -7.71 -1.94
C ASN A 111 13.42 -9.06 -2.63
N ASP A 112 14.42 -9.61 -3.30
CA ASP A 112 14.29 -10.89 -4.02
C ASP A 112 13.89 -12.06 -3.11
N LEU A 113 14.30 -12.06 -1.84
CA LEU A 113 13.83 -13.06 -0.86
C LEU A 113 12.35 -12.90 -0.53
N ALA A 114 11.86 -11.66 -0.41
CA ALA A 114 10.43 -11.41 -0.19
C ALA A 114 9.60 -11.79 -1.43
N GLN A 115 10.12 -11.56 -2.64
CA GLN A 115 9.50 -12.01 -3.89
C GLN A 115 9.40 -13.55 -3.93
N GLN A 116 10.49 -14.25 -3.58
CA GLN A 116 10.48 -15.71 -3.51
C GLN A 116 9.49 -16.23 -2.47
N ARG A 117 9.46 -15.63 -1.30
CA ARG A 117 8.50 -15.96 -0.24
C ARG A 117 7.04 -15.77 -0.68
N LEU A 118 6.75 -14.71 -1.43
CA LEU A 118 5.41 -14.50 -2.01
C LEU A 118 5.08 -15.57 -3.04
N LYS A 119 6.03 -15.92 -3.91
CA LYS A 119 5.86 -17.02 -4.89
C LYS A 119 5.56 -18.34 -4.16
N ASP A 120 6.31 -18.68 -3.11
CA ASP A 120 6.10 -19.91 -2.34
C ASP A 120 4.73 -19.92 -1.64
N PHE A 121 4.23 -18.75 -1.24
CA PHE A 121 2.89 -18.61 -0.70
C PHE A 121 1.80 -18.76 -1.78
N CYS A 122 2.01 -18.23 -2.98
CA CYS A 122 1.11 -18.48 -4.11
C CYS A 122 1.00 -19.96 -4.43
N ASP A 123 2.11 -20.70 -4.39
CA ASP A 123 2.10 -22.18 -4.56
C ASP A 123 1.30 -22.87 -3.46
N GLN A 124 1.40 -22.41 -2.20
CA GLN A 124 0.61 -22.95 -1.10
C GLN A 124 -0.89 -22.72 -1.30
N VAL A 125 -1.27 -21.51 -1.75
CA VAL A 125 -2.66 -21.16 -2.08
C VAL A 125 -3.21 -22.07 -3.17
N GLU A 126 -2.44 -22.30 -4.24
CA GLU A 126 -2.81 -23.19 -5.35
C GLU A 126 -2.92 -24.64 -4.87
N HIS A 127 -1.96 -25.16 -4.10
CA HIS A 127 -2.00 -26.52 -3.54
C HIS A 127 -3.18 -26.74 -2.57
N ALA A 128 -3.62 -25.67 -1.88
CA ALA A 128 -4.83 -25.71 -1.06
C ALA A 128 -6.13 -25.68 -1.87
N GLY A 129 -6.05 -25.59 -3.21
CA GLY A 129 -7.19 -25.59 -4.14
C GLY A 129 -7.82 -24.23 -4.37
N TYR A 130 -7.20 -23.15 -3.93
CA TYR A 130 -7.69 -21.79 -4.14
C TYR A 130 -7.07 -21.15 -5.38
N LYS A 131 -7.74 -20.13 -5.91
CA LYS A 131 -7.27 -19.33 -7.03
C LYS A 131 -6.61 -18.05 -6.54
N PHE A 132 -5.62 -17.58 -7.28
CA PHE A 132 -5.02 -16.27 -7.01
C PHE A 132 -4.80 -15.45 -8.27
N MET A 133 -4.66 -14.15 -8.09
CA MET A 133 -4.23 -13.16 -9.09
C MET A 133 -3.10 -12.35 -8.47
N LEU A 134 -2.00 -12.21 -9.18
CA LEU A 134 -0.81 -11.46 -8.74
C LEU A 134 -0.55 -10.30 -9.72
N SER A 135 -0.56 -9.07 -9.19
CA SER A 135 -0.11 -7.88 -9.89
C SER A 135 1.39 -7.68 -9.64
N ASN A 136 2.19 -7.52 -10.69
CA ASN A 136 3.62 -7.21 -10.56
C ASN A 136 4.15 -6.60 -11.87
N SER A 137 5.38 -6.04 -11.83
CA SER A 137 6.07 -5.59 -13.04
C SER A 137 6.57 -6.77 -13.87
N ASP A 138 6.40 -6.69 -15.20
CA ASP A 138 7.01 -7.64 -16.13
C ASP A 138 8.49 -7.32 -16.34
N CYS A 139 9.35 -8.06 -15.64
CA CYS A 139 10.81 -7.90 -15.74
C CYS A 139 11.44 -8.64 -16.92
N PHE A 140 10.67 -9.49 -17.61
CA PHE A 140 11.20 -10.33 -18.69
C PHE A 140 11.25 -9.62 -20.06
N ASN A 141 10.42 -8.58 -20.24
CA ASN A 141 10.34 -7.82 -21.49
C ASN A 141 11.14 -6.51 -21.50
N SER A 142 11.99 -6.27 -20.51
CA SER A 142 12.90 -5.12 -20.57
C SER A 142 13.97 -5.39 -21.62
N PRO A 143 14.05 -4.63 -22.73
CA PRO A 143 15.12 -4.81 -23.70
C PRO A 143 16.44 -4.55 -22.98
N THR A 144 17.29 -5.55 -22.95
CA THR A 144 18.70 -5.41 -22.60
C THR A 144 19.33 -4.38 -23.53
N LYS A 145 19.61 -3.18 -23.01
CA LYS A 145 20.42 -2.18 -23.69
C LYS A 145 21.90 -2.48 -23.50
#